data_3cd3fb4819c163c7e0ea0b4881a5f525
#
_entry.id   3cd3fb4819c163c7e0ea0b4881a5f525
#
_cell.length_a   1.000
_cell.length_b   1.000
_cell.length_c   1.000
_cell.angle_alpha   90.00
_cell.angle_beta   90.00
_cell.angle_gamma   90.00
#
_symmetry.space_group_name_H-M   'P 1'
#
loop_
_entity.id
_entity.type
_entity.pdbx_description
1 polymer ?
#
loop_
_entity_poly.entity_id
_entity_poly.type
_entity_poly.pdbx_seq_one_letter_code
_entity_poly.pdbx_strand_id
1 'polypeptide(L)'
;DLTTFYDNHDMPRMDASDAGFIDAHHWLFTARGIPVVYYGSEMGFMRGTGEHAGNRNYFGEEGITLARQHPIHTALARIAKLRRDTPALQRGLQFTLHMQGRQAAFYRVLQDGESQQTALVALNASDTLETVTVNQFVEPGVWTDAFTGETVNVGASLDLSVPSHGVRVLLKHGPLQRVELLDALRAQQAKQSLKR
;
A
#
# COMPACT_ATOMS: atom_id res chain seq x y z
N ASP A 1 -2.29 17.90 0.56
CA ASP A 1 -1.99 16.47 0.32
C ASP A 1 -1.60 16.26 -1.12
N LEU A 2 -0.69 15.30 -1.37
CA LEU A 2 -0.18 14.99 -2.69
C LEU A 2 -0.97 13.83 -3.30
N THR A 3 -1.47 14.01 -4.53
CA THR A 3 -2.01 12.90 -5.31
C THR A 3 -0.88 11.99 -5.80
N THR A 4 -1.10 10.69 -5.77
CA THR A 4 -0.15 9.68 -6.23
C THR A 4 -0.80 8.78 -7.28
N PHE A 5 -0.08 8.50 -8.34
CA PHE A 5 -0.51 7.66 -9.45
C PHE A 5 0.70 7.03 -10.14
N TYR A 6 0.49 6.00 -10.92
CA TYR A 6 1.52 5.39 -11.77
C TYR A 6 1.14 5.44 -13.26
N ASP A 7 -0.07 5.92 -13.57
CA ASP A 7 -0.63 5.97 -14.92
C ASP A 7 -1.53 7.20 -15.07
N ASN A 8 -1.50 7.89 -16.21
CA ASN A 8 -2.38 9.01 -16.52
C ASN A 8 -2.51 9.24 -18.03
N HIS A 9 -3.26 10.27 -18.43
CA HIS A 9 -3.55 10.61 -19.83
C HIS A 9 -2.35 11.21 -20.60
N ASP A 10 -1.26 11.55 -19.94
CA ASP A 10 -0.04 12.13 -20.52
C ASP A 10 1.18 11.20 -20.41
N MET A 11 0.97 9.96 -20.03
CA MET A 11 2.01 8.94 -19.89
C MET A 11 1.70 7.72 -20.75
N PRO A 12 2.71 6.96 -21.19
CA PRO A 12 2.47 5.63 -21.72
C PRO A 12 1.69 4.77 -20.73
N ARG A 13 0.85 3.87 -21.23
CA ARG A 13 0.22 2.86 -20.38
C ARG A 13 1.28 1.97 -19.74
N MET A 14 1.13 1.67 -18.46
CA MET A 14 2.04 0.78 -17.76
C MET A 14 2.18 -0.57 -18.50
N ASP A 15 3.41 -0.98 -18.76
CA ASP A 15 3.73 -2.29 -19.36
C ASP A 15 4.06 -3.29 -18.25
N ALA A 16 3.05 -4.03 -17.82
CA ALA A 16 3.18 -5.03 -16.78
C ALA A 16 2.18 -6.18 -16.96
N SER A 17 2.48 -7.31 -16.32
CA SER A 17 1.52 -8.40 -16.14
C SER A 17 0.38 -7.98 -15.20
N ASP A 18 -0.67 -8.80 -15.13
CA ASP A 18 -1.75 -8.58 -14.14
C ASP A 18 -1.21 -8.50 -12.70
N ALA A 19 -0.24 -9.34 -12.37
CA ALA A 19 0.43 -9.32 -11.08
C ALA A 19 1.17 -7.99 -10.84
N GLY A 20 1.85 -7.44 -11.85
CA GLY A 20 2.51 -6.14 -11.75
C GLY A 20 1.53 -4.99 -11.51
N PHE A 21 0.34 -5.01 -12.15
CA PHE A 21 -0.73 -4.04 -11.86
C PHE A 21 -1.26 -4.20 -10.42
N ILE A 22 -1.41 -5.43 -9.94
CA ILE A 22 -1.83 -5.73 -8.57
C ILE A 22 -0.80 -5.17 -7.57
N ASP A 23 0.50 -5.38 -7.80
CA ASP A 23 1.58 -4.83 -6.98
C ASP A 23 1.54 -3.29 -6.94
N ALA A 24 1.36 -2.66 -8.11
CA ALA A 24 1.25 -1.21 -8.20
C ALA A 24 0.04 -0.68 -7.39
N HIS A 25 -1.10 -1.35 -7.44
CA HIS A 25 -2.27 -1.00 -6.64
C HIS A 25 -2.04 -1.24 -5.15
N HIS A 26 -1.42 -2.35 -4.75
CA HIS A 26 -1.07 -2.61 -3.35
C HIS A 26 -0.18 -1.49 -2.78
N TRP A 27 0.85 -1.08 -3.53
CA TRP A 27 1.69 0.06 -3.14
C TRP A 27 0.88 1.36 -3.07
N LEU A 28 0.15 1.69 -4.14
CA LEU A 28 -0.57 2.96 -4.29
C LEU A 28 -1.59 3.18 -3.16
N PHE A 29 -2.30 2.12 -2.75
CA PHE A 29 -3.35 2.20 -1.74
C PHE A 29 -2.85 2.04 -0.29
N THR A 30 -1.63 1.58 -0.07
CA THR A 30 -1.05 1.44 1.28
C THR A 30 -0.05 2.54 1.60
N ALA A 31 0.68 3.07 0.62
CA ALA A 31 1.62 4.16 0.79
C ALA A 31 0.92 5.50 1.07
N ARG A 32 1.73 6.51 1.45
CA ARG A 32 1.26 7.88 1.66
C ARG A 32 0.77 8.52 0.36
N GLY A 33 -0.08 9.51 0.47
CA GLY A 33 -0.68 10.26 -0.64
C GLY A 33 -2.14 9.88 -0.87
N ILE A 34 -2.78 10.58 -1.80
CA ILE A 34 -4.14 10.31 -2.25
C ILE A 34 -4.04 9.45 -3.52
N PRO A 35 -4.43 8.17 -3.49
CA PRO A 35 -4.32 7.29 -4.65
C PRO A 35 -5.27 7.74 -5.77
N VAL A 36 -4.75 7.85 -6.98
CA VAL A 36 -5.51 8.10 -8.19
C VAL A 36 -5.31 6.93 -9.14
N VAL A 37 -6.40 6.31 -9.56
CA VAL A 37 -6.40 5.25 -10.56
C VAL A 37 -6.89 5.83 -11.87
N TYR A 38 -6.06 5.75 -12.91
CA TYR A 38 -6.47 6.15 -14.24
C TYR A 38 -7.36 5.05 -14.86
N TYR A 39 -8.42 5.46 -15.58
CA TYR A 39 -9.37 4.52 -16.16
C TYR A 39 -8.66 3.45 -17.03
N GLY A 40 -9.09 2.22 -16.94
CA GLY A 40 -8.51 1.08 -17.64
C GLY A 40 -7.34 0.41 -16.90
N SER A 41 -6.70 1.09 -15.91
CA SER A 41 -5.63 0.46 -15.12
C SER A 41 -6.16 -0.69 -14.25
N GLU A 42 -7.46 -0.69 -13.93
CA GLU A 42 -8.14 -1.76 -13.22
C GLU A 42 -8.28 -3.08 -14.01
N MET A 43 -7.89 -3.07 -15.29
CA MET A 43 -7.84 -4.27 -16.12
C MET A 43 -6.59 -4.32 -17.02
N GLY A 44 -5.64 -3.41 -16.84
CA GLY A 44 -4.46 -3.32 -17.70
C GLY A 44 -4.82 -2.97 -19.16
N PHE A 45 -5.82 -2.10 -19.36
CA PHE A 45 -6.28 -1.69 -20.69
C PHE A 45 -5.16 -1.08 -21.52
N MET A 46 -4.95 -1.61 -22.72
CA MET A 46 -3.90 -1.15 -23.64
C MET A 46 -2.50 -1.08 -23.04
N ARG A 47 -2.17 -2.00 -22.12
CA ARG A 47 -0.86 -2.07 -21.46
C ARG A 47 0.30 -2.01 -22.47
N GLY A 48 1.38 -1.30 -22.11
CA GLY A 48 2.55 -1.14 -22.97
C GLY A 48 2.37 -0.23 -24.18
N THR A 49 1.17 0.36 -24.38
CA THR A 49 0.95 1.28 -25.48
C THR A 49 1.57 2.64 -25.18
N GLY A 50 2.27 3.18 -26.16
CA GLY A 50 2.94 4.47 -26.07
C GLY A 50 1.98 5.63 -25.83
N GLU A 51 2.54 6.75 -25.39
CA GLU A 51 1.84 8.03 -25.26
C GLU A 51 1.14 8.40 -26.57
N HIS A 52 -0.07 8.98 -26.45
CA HIS A 52 -0.96 9.35 -27.56
C HIS A 52 -1.54 8.18 -28.39
N ALA A 53 -0.98 6.97 -28.29
CA ALA A 53 -1.48 5.80 -29.02
C ALA A 53 -2.52 4.99 -28.23
N GLY A 54 -2.41 4.95 -26.90
CA GLY A 54 -3.25 4.11 -26.03
C GLY A 54 -3.73 4.76 -24.74
N ASN A 55 -3.27 5.97 -24.43
CA ASN A 55 -3.54 6.58 -23.13
C ASN A 55 -4.88 7.35 -23.05
N ARG A 56 -5.59 7.57 -24.18
CA ARG A 56 -6.88 8.28 -24.21
C ARG A 56 -7.98 7.53 -24.99
N ASN A 57 -7.78 6.25 -25.25
CA ASN A 57 -8.68 5.48 -26.07
C ASN A 57 -9.99 5.17 -25.34
N TYR A 58 -11.06 5.05 -26.10
CA TYR A 58 -12.37 4.70 -25.54
C TYR A 58 -12.39 3.24 -25.09
N PHE A 59 -12.87 3.06 -23.90
CA PHE A 59 -12.91 1.78 -23.20
C PHE A 59 -14.05 0.86 -23.69
N GLY A 60 -15.20 1.45 -24.04
CA GLY A 60 -16.37 0.77 -24.55
C GLY A 60 -17.20 0.05 -23.48
N GLU A 61 -18.44 -0.27 -23.82
CA GLU A 61 -19.33 -1.01 -22.94
C GLU A 61 -18.85 -2.45 -22.66
N GLU A 62 -18.27 -3.08 -23.68
CA GLU A 62 -17.65 -4.40 -23.55
C GLU A 62 -16.47 -4.33 -22.56
N GLY A 63 -15.59 -3.33 -22.68
CA GLY A 63 -14.48 -3.09 -21.77
C GLY A 63 -14.95 -2.90 -20.33
N ILE A 64 -16.04 -2.16 -20.10
CA ILE A 64 -16.62 -1.99 -18.76
C ILE A 64 -17.09 -3.33 -18.19
N THR A 65 -17.70 -4.17 -19.00
CA THR A 65 -18.17 -5.49 -18.58
C THR A 65 -17.01 -6.42 -18.23
N LEU A 66 -15.96 -6.43 -19.06
CA LEU A 66 -14.74 -7.23 -18.84
C LEU A 66 -13.99 -6.75 -17.59
N ALA A 67 -13.87 -5.43 -17.38
CA ALA A 67 -13.19 -4.84 -16.22
C ALA A 67 -13.78 -5.32 -14.90
N ARG A 68 -15.10 -5.39 -14.78
CA ARG A 68 -15.79 -5.80 -13.55
C ARG A 68 -15.42 -7.21 -13.07
N GLN A 69 -15.01 -8.08 -13.98
CA GLN A 69 -14.65 -9.48 -13.68
C GLN A 69 -13.13 -9.68 -13.67
N HIS A 70 -12.35 -8.65 -13.96
CA HIS A 70 -10.92 -8.77 -14.11
C HIS A 70 -10.22 -8.99 -12.75
N PRO A 71 -9.19 -9.87 -12.67
CA PRO A 71 -8.44 -10.12 -11.42
C PRO A 71 -7.83 -8.85 -10.83
N ILE A 72 -7.30 -7.95 -11.66
CA ILE A 72 -6.76 -6.65 -11.22
C ILE A 72 -7.85 -5.83 -10.52
N HIS A 73 -9.06 -5.75 -11.11
CA HIS A 73 -10.18 -5.02 -10.52
C HIS A 73 -10.57 -5.61 -9.15
N THR A 74 -10.61 -6.93 -9.03
CA THR A 74 -10.92 -7.62 -7.77
C THR A 74 -9.90 -7.29 -6.69
N ALA A 75 -8.61 -7.34 -7.01
CA ALA A 75 -7.52 -6.98 -6.09
C ALA A 75 -7.58 -5.48 -5.71
N LEU A 76 -7.82 -4.59 -6.70
CA LEU A 76 -7.99 -3.16 -6.48
C LEU A 76 -9.17 -2.87 -5.54
N ALA A 77 -10.32 -3.48 -5.77
CA ALA A 77 -11.50 -3.29 -4.92
C ALA A 77 -11.22 -3.70 -3.46
N ARG A 78 -10.49 -4.81 -3.26
CA ARG A 78 -10.10 -5.30 -1.94
C ARG A 78 -9.18 -4.34 -1.20
N ILE A 79 -8.12 -3.85 -1.87
CA ILE A 79 -7.15 -2.94 -1.23
C ILE A 79 -7.74 -1.53 -1.03
N ALA A 80 -8.58 -1.06 -1.94
CA ALA A 80 -9.29 0.20 -1.82
C ALA A 80 -10.28 0.19 -0.63
N LYS A 81 -10.99 -0.93 -0.46
CA LYS A 81 -11.85 -1.13 0.72
C LYS A 81 -11.03 -1.09 2.01
N LEU A 82 -9.90 -1.80 2.06
CA LEU A 82 -9.02 -1.78 3.23
C LEU A 82 -8.58 -0.34 3.57
N ARG A 83 -8.11 0.43 2.59
CA ARG A 83 -7.70 1.82 2.81
C ARG A 83 -8.86 2.68 3.32
N ARG A 84 -10.06 2.54 2.74
CA ARG A 84 -11.26 3.28 3.16
C ARG A 84 -11.61 3.00 4.62
N ASP A 85 -11.44 1.75 5.05
CA ASP A 85 -11.82 1.30 6.39
C ASP A 85 -10.68 1.46 7.42
N THR A 86 -9.50 1.95 7.00
CA THR A 86 -8.29 2.07 7.83
C THR A 86 -7.78 3.52 7.88
N PRO A 87 -8.14 4.32 8.90
CA PRO A 87 -7.72 5.72 9.03
C PRO A 87 -6.20 5.92 8.97
N ALA A 88 -5.41 5.00 9.53
CA ALA A 88 -3.96 5.07 9.45
C ALA A 88 -3.44 5.00 8.00
N LEU A 89 -4.05 4.21 7.12
CA LEU A 89 -3.68 4.18 5.69
C LEU A 89 -4.07 5.46 4.95
N GLN A 90 -5.11 6.15 5.40
CA GLN A 90 -5.55 7.41 4.79
C GLN A 90 -4.67 8.59 5.18
N ARG A 91 -4.48 8.82 6.50
CA ARG A 91 -3.90 10.04 7.05
C ARG A 91 -2.62 9.84 7.85
N GLY A 92 -2.24 8.58 8.15
CA GLY A 92 -1.08 8.28 8.97
C GLY A 92 0.25 8.69 8.32
N LEU A 93 1.22 9.03 9.13
CA LEU A 93 2.60 9.23 8.69
C LEU A 93 3.19 7.91 8.22
N GLN A 94 3.96 7.93 7.13
CA GLN A 94 4.69 6.76 6.66
C GLN A 94 6.09 6.73 7.26
N PHE A 95 6.46 5.59 7.84
CA PHE A 95 7.80 5.32 8.33
C PHE A 95 8.30 4.00 7.73
N THR A 96 9.34 4.07 6.90
CA THR A 96 9.89 2.91 6.19
C THR A 96 10.76 2.08 7.14
N LEU A 97 10.50 0.78 7.19
CA LEU A 97 11.22 -0.20 8.00
C LEU A 97 12.21 -1.02 7.17
N HIS A 98 11.76 -1.45 5.99
CA HIS A 98 12.52 -2.28 5.07
C HIS A 98 12.15 -1.93 3.63
N MET A 99 13.14 -1.86 2.76
CA MET A 99 12.93 -1.73 1.31
C MET A 99 14.14 -2.31 0.61
N GLN A 100 14.00 -3.53 0.11
CA GLN A 100 15.07 -4.23 -0.59
C GLN A 100 14.51 -5.20 -1.63
N GLY A 101 15.10 -5.19 -2.82
CA GLY A 101 14.68 -6.06 -3.91
C GLY A 101 13.21 -5.83 -4.28
N ARG A 102 12.41 -6.89 -4.17
CA ARG A 102 10.97 -6.89 -4.43
C ARG A 102 10.11 -6.85 -3.17
N GLN A 103 10.72 -6.50 -2.02
CA GLN A 103 10.07 -6.45 -0.71
C GLN A 103 10.06 -5.05 -0.14
N ALA A 104 8.98 -4.69 0.53
CA ALA A 104 8.90 -3.47 1.33
C ALA A 104 8.11 -3.70 2.61
N ALA A 105 8.53 -3.05 3.70
CA ALA A 105 7.75 -2.94 4.91
C ALA A 105 7.80 -1.51 5.45
N PHE A 106 6.66 -1.00 5.89
CA PHE A 106 6.55 0.33 6.47
C PHE A 106 5.36 0.44 7.42
N TYR A 107 5.46 1.37 8.35
CA TYR A 107 4.32 1.79 9.15
C TYR A 107 3.56 2.93 8.49
N ARG A 108 2.25 2.95 8.73
CA ARG A 108 1.37 4.10 8.63
C ARG A 108 0.85 4.41 10.02
N VAL A 109 1.26 5.52 10.59
CA VAL A 109 1.02 5.86 11.99
C VAL A 109 0.09 7.06 12.09
N LEU A 110 -1.08 6.86 12.64
CA LEU A 110 -2.04 7.92 12.97
C LEU A 110 -2.11 8.09 14.48
N GLN A 111 -1.80 9.30 14.95
CA GLN A 111 -1.81 9.69 16.37
C GLN A 111 -2.41 11.10 16.44
N ASP A 112 -3.71 11.23 16.29
CA ASP A 112 -4.41 12.52 16.23
C ASP A 112 -5.40 12.74 17.39
N GLY A 113 -5.07 12.26 18.56
CA GLY A 113 -5.86 12.45 19.78
C GLY A 113 -7.07 11.52 19.89
N GLU A 114 -8.00 11.57 18.94
CA GLU A 114 -9.20 10.72 18.94
C GLU A 114 -8.98 9.37 18.27
N SER A 115 -8.07 9.32 17.30
CA SER A 115 -7.75 8.10 16.54
C SER A 115 -6.29 7.75 16.70
N GLN A 116 -6.03 6.68 17.44
CA GLN A 116 -4.69 6.11 17.58
C GLN A 116 -4.67 4.74 16.90
N GLN A 117 -4.12 4.70 15.69
CA GLN A 117 -4.04 3.48 14.90
C GLN A 117 -2.71 3.42 14.17
N THR A 118 -2.08 2.26 14.20
CA THR A 118 -0.89 1.96 13.41
C THR A 118 -1.18 0.79 12.48
N ALA A 119 -0.87 0.95 11.19
CA ALA A 119 -0.87 -0.13 10.23
C ALA A 119 0.59 -0.48 9.89
N LEU A 120 0.97 -1.74 10.04
CA LEU A 120 2.19 -2.32 9.49
C LEU A 120 1.84 -2.94 8.14
N VAL A 121 2.46 -2.44 7.08
CA VAL A 121 2.29 -2.94 5.72
C VAL A 121 3.54 -3.70 5.32
N ALA A 122 3.38 -4.92 4.81
CA ALA A 122 4.42 -5.72 4.18
C ALA A 122 3.99 -6.09 2.76
N LEU A 123 4.85 -5.81 1.79
CA LEU A 123 4.63 -6.02 0.36
C LEU A 123 5.66 -6.98 -0.20
N ASN A 124 5.21 -7.85 -1.10
CA ASN A 124 6.05 -8.76 -1.85
C ASN A 124 5.63 -8.73 -3.33
N ALA A 125 6.53 -8.25 -4.19
CA ALA A 125 6.36 -8.21 -5.64
C ALA A 125 7.14 -9.33 -6.37
N SER A 126 7.49 -10.42 -5.67
CA SER A 126 8.11 -11.60 -6.28
C SER A 126 7.07 -12.66 -6.66
N ASP A 127 7.48 -13.59 -7.51
CA ASP A 127 6.65 -14.70 -7.99
C ASP A 127 6.49 -15.84 -6.96
N THR A 128 7.16 -15.72 -5.81
CA THR A 128 7.16 -16.72 -4.73
C THR A 128 6.64 -16.12 -3.42
N LEU A 129 6.18 -16.99 -2.52
CA LEU A 129 5.94 -16.60 -1.14
C LEU A 129 7.26 -16.22 -0.50
N GLU A 130 7.32 -15.06 0.14
CA GLU A 130 8.51 -14.54 0.79
C GLU A 130 8.25 -14.22 2.27
N THR A 131 9.32 -14.26 3.05
CA THR A 131 9.29 -13.78 4.43
C THR A 131 9.88 -12.38 4.49
N VAL A 132 9.07 -11.42 4.90
CA VAL A 132 9.52 -10.04 5.18
C VAL A 132 9.86 -9.94 6.66
N THR A 133 11.15 -9.76 6.95
CA THR A 133 11.65 -9.65 8.34
C THR A 133 11.75 -8.18 8.75
N VAL A 134 11.15 -7.85 9.87
CA VAL A 134 11.28 -6.55 10.55
C VAL A 134 11.96 -6.76 11.89
N ASN A 135 13.13 -6.17 12.08
CA ASN A 135 13.96 -6.32 13.28
C ASN A 135 14.39 -5.00 13.94
N GLN A 136 13.97 -3.87 13.35
CA GLN A 136 14.21 -2.54 13.90
C GLN A 136 12.91 -1.78 14.02
N PHE A 137 12.79 -0.93 15.02
CA PHE A 137 11.59 -0.12 15.29
C PHE A 137 10.30 -0.95 15.43
N VAL A 138 10.43 -2.23 15.77
CA VAL A 138 9.26 -3.12 15.90
C VAL A 138 8.41 -2.67 17.08
N GLU A 139 7.18 -2.29 16.82
CA GLU A 139 6.19 -1.95 17.84
C GLU A 139 5.59 -3.23 18.43
N PRO A 140 5.88 -3.56 19.69
CA PRO A 140 5.42 -4.81 20.28
C PRO A 140 3.94 -4.79 20.62
N GLY A 141 3.38 -5.97 20.82
CA GLY A 141 2.01 -6.17 21.30
C GLY A 141 1.15 -7.03 20.38
N VAL A 142 -0.14 -6.95 20.58
CA VAL A 142 -1.14 -7.71 19.83
C VAL A 142 -1.59 -6.88 18.63
N TRP A 143 -1.47 -7.49 17.45
CA TRP A 143 -1.89 -6.92 16.18
C TRP A 143 -2.97 -7.79 15.56
N THR A 144 -3.77 -7.23 14.68
CA THR A 144 -4.81 -7.95 13.94
C THR A 144 -4.51 -7.86 12.44
N ASP A 145 -4.49 -9.01 11.76
CA ASP A 145 -4.40 -9.01 10.30
C ASP A 145 -5.69 -8.43 9.70
N ALA A 146 -5.53 -7.40 8.89
CA ALA A 146 -6.64 -6.62 8.36
C ALA A 146 -7.49 -7.35 7.31
N PHE A 147 -6.98 -8.44 6.74
CA PHE A 147 -7.68 -9.23 5.74
C PHE A 147 -8.35 -10.48 6.32
N THR A 148 -7.74 -11.09 7.34
CA THR A 148 -8.25 -12.35 7.94
C THR A 148 -8.93 -12.14 9.29
N GLY A 149 -8.60 -11.04 9.99
CA GLY A 149 -9.03 -10.81 11.37
C GLY A 149 -8.25 -11.63 12.41
N GLU A 150 -7.26 -12.40 11.99
CA GLU A 150 -6.42 -13.18 12.89
C GLU A 150 -5.51 -12.31 13.75
N THR A 151 -5.30 -12.76 14.98
CA THR A 151 -4.43 -12.09 15.94
C THR A 151 -2.98 -12.52 15.76
N VAL A 152 -2.07 -11.54 15.72
CA VAL A 152 -0.62 -11.74 15.60
C VAL A 152 0.08 -11.13 16.81
N ASN A 153 0.80 -11.92 17.58
CA ASN A 153 1.63 -11.43 18.68
C ASN A 153 3.00 -11.00 18.15
N VAL A 154 3.31 -9.74 18.32
CA VAL A 154 4.54 -9.11 17.84
C VAL A 154 5.46 -8.83 19.01
N GLY A 155 6.70 -9.36 18.97
CA GLY A 155 7.76 -9.17 19.96
C GLY A 155 8.80 -8.12 19.56
N ALA A 156 10.07 -8.45 19.79
CA ALA A 156 11.20 -7.60 19.41
C ALA A 156 11.53 -7.63 17.92
N SER A 157 11.13 -8.70 17.23
CA SER A 157 11.23 -8.88 15.78
C SER A 157 9.93 -9.48 15.26
N LEU A 158 9.72 -9.38 13.97
CA LEU A 158 8.55 -9.93 13.30
C LEU A 158 8.94 -10.48 11.93
N ASP A 159 8.60 -11.75 11.69
CA ASP A 159 8.67 -12.39 10.39
C ASP A 159 7.26 -12.54 9.83
N LEU A 160 7.02 -11.93 8.67
CA LEU A 160 5.74 -11.98 7.98
C LEU A 160 5.87 -12.76 6.68
N SER A 161 5.19 -13.88 6.57
CA SER A 161 5.00 -14.56 5.29
C SER A 161 4.04 -13.76 4.43
N VAL A 162 4.51 -13.27 3.28
CA VAL A 162 3.72 -12.49 2.33
C VAL A 162 3.60 -13.27 1.03
N PRO A 163 2.38 -13.57 0.55
CA PRO A 163 2.17 -14.29 -0.69
C PRO A 163 2.87 -13.64 -1.88
N SER A 164 3.11 -14.42 -2.94
CA SER A 164 3.52 -13.91 -4.25
C SER A 164 2.59 -12.78 -4.69
N HIS A 165 3.17 -11.66 -5.15
CA HIS A 165 2.45 -10.45 -5.58
C HIS A 165 1.39 -9.98 -4.54
N GLY A 166 1.75 -10.12 -3.27
CA GLY A 166 0.84 -9.96 -2.15
C GLY A 166 1.15 -8.78 -1.23
N VAL A 167 0.19 -8.53 -0.37
CA VAL A 167 0.28 -7.56 0.72
C VAL A 167 -0.28 -8.17 2.00
N ARG A 168 0.41 -7.95 3.11
CA ARG A 168 -0.13 -8.14 4.46
C ARG A 168 -0.21 -6.81 5.18
N VAL A 169 -1.29 -6.60 5.88
CA VAL A 169 -1.49 -5.40 6.69
C VAL A 169 -1.93 -5.83 8.08
N LEU A 170 -1.10 -5.50 9.06
CA LEU A 170 -1.44 -5.71 10.46
C LEU A 170 -1.85 -4.37 11.08
N LEU A 171 -2.90 -4.38 11.87
CA LEU A 171 -3.44 -3.20 12.55
C LEU A 171 -3.25 -3.31 14.06
N LYS A 172 -2.81 -2.22 14.66
CA LYS A 172 -2.78 -2.03 16.12
C LYS A 172 -3.53 -0.75 16.48
N HIS A 173 -4.41 -0.86 17.45
CA HIS A 173 -5.11 0.29 18.03
C HIS A 173 -4.43 0.73 19.32
N GLY A 174 -4.53 2.02 19.62
CA GLY A 174 -3.92 2.64 20.78
C GLY A 174 -2.56 3.30 20.51
N PRO A 175 -1.94 3.86 21.53
CA PRO A 175 -0.69 4.60 21.42
C PRO A 175 0.48 3.67 21.08
N LEU A 176 1.48 4.22 20.39
CA LEU A 176 2.77 3.59 20.24
C LEU A 176 3.49 3.54 21.59
N GLN A 177 4.15 2.43 21.85
CA GLN A 177 4.91 2.20 23.10
C GLN A 177 6.43 2.29 22.88
N ARG A 178 6.88 2.05 21.63
CA ARG A 178 8.30 2.07 21.28
C ARG A 178 8.85 3.50 21.22
N VAL A 179 9.66 3.87 22.19
CA VAL A 179 10.21 5.24 22.32
C VAL A 179 11.04 5.62 21.10
N GLU A 180 11.91 4.73 20.63
CA GLU A 180 12.77 4.97 19.46
C GLU A 180 11.97 5.23 18.18
N LEU A 181 10.83 4.57 18.02
CA LEU A 181 9.92 4.82 16.88
C LEU A 181 9.25 6.18 17.01
N LEU A 182 8.79 6.54 18.21
CA LEU A 182 8.18 7.85 18.49
C LEU A 182 9.17 8.99 18.21
N ASP A 183 10.42 8.86 18.65
CA ASP A 183 11.44 9.87 18.43
C ASP A 183 11.82 10.00 16.96
N ALA A 184 11.91 8.87 16.23
CA ALA A 184 12.16 8.88 14.80
C ALA A 184 11.01 9.56 14.02
N LEU A 185 9.75 9.31 14.39
CA LEU A 185 8.58 9.96 13.79
C LEU A 185 8.58 11.48 14.06
N ARG A 186 8.88 11.91 15.29
CA ARG A 186 9.01 13.33 15.65
C ARG A 186 10.10 14.04 14.85
N ALA A 187 11.26 13.39 14.71
CA ALA A 187 12.37 13.91 13.90
C ALA A 187 11.98 14.05 12.42
N GLN A 188 11.23 13.10 11.87
CA GLN A 188 10.72 13.15 10.51
C GLN A 188 9.73 14.32 10.32
N GLN A 189 8.81 14.53 11.25
CA GLN A 189 7.85 15.64 11.21
C GLN A 189 8.56 17.01 11.28
N ALA A 190 9.54 17.17 12.19
CA ALA A 190 10.31 18.39 12.31
C ALA A 190 11.04 18.75 11.00
N LYS A 191 11.65 17.77 10.32
CA LYS A 191 12.29 17.98 9.00
C LYS A 191 11.30 18.39 7.91
N GLN A 192 10.07 17.94 7.96
CA GLN A 192 9.04 18.33 6.99
C GLN A 192 8.51 19.74 7.22
N SER A 193 8.41 20.16 8.49
CA SER A 193 7.97 21.52 8.86
C SER A 193 8.99 22.58 8.48
N LEU A 194 10.29 22.26 8.48
CA LEU A 194 11.38 23.19 8.08
C LEU A 194 11.49 23.40 6.54
N LYS A 195 10.79 22.58 5.75
CA LYS A 195 10.81 22.65 4.25
C LYS A 195 9.56 23.36 3.68
N ARG A 196 8.68 23.82 4.52
CA ARG A 196 7.50 24.64 4.17
C ARG A 196 7.80 26.12 4.42
#